data_2a488fad63ab750d825f444e7d3aa754
#
_entry.id   2a488fad63ab750d825f444e7d3aa754
#
_cell.length_a   1.000
_cell.length_b   1.000
_cell.length_c   1.000
_cell.angle_alpha   90.00
_cell.angle_beta   90.00
_cell.angle_gamma   90.00
#
_symmetry.space_group_name_H-M   'P 1'
#
loop_
_entity.id
_entity.type
_entity.pdbx_description
1 polymer ?
#
loop_
_entity_poly.entity_id
_entity_poly.type
_entity_poly.pdbx_seq_one_letter_code
_entity_poly.pdbx_strand_id
1 'polypeptide(L)'
;AYVEHHHNEYIMRMGYLLNAYGVDRTMATQWATERFADYDGDVEGIFHSCYRQTDEFGTRRLPSKKKEDGESDRDYASVKDIEEFLTGQGKFRKNTVTGKCEFAPAENLVFADLTDRDVNTLWCRMCKEKKAVRIADLRSVLQSEFVELFNPFLHYMSQLPAWDGHTDYIGKLAAQVHVKDNQQLFATLFKKWLVAMIASLLNEEVVNHEILVLIGRQGIYKTTWLNNLLPPELRRYFYLKSNSRNISKDDMLTLAEFAMVCLEEL
;
A
#
# COMPACT_ATOMS: atom_id res chain seq x y z
N ALA A 1 -4.88 25.50 -32.66
CA ALA A 1 -5.38 26.17 -31.46
C ALA A 1 -6.81 26.61 -31.68
N TYR A 2 -7.68 26.38 -30.73
CA TYR A 2 -9.07 26.83 -30.72
C TYR A 2 -9.08 28.37 -30.69
N VAL A 3 -9.75 29.00 -31.63
CA VAL A 3 -9.88 30.47 -31.69
C VAL A 3 -11.37 30.79 -31.55
N GLU A 4 -11.73 31.59 -30.56
CA GLU A 4 -13.08 32.10 -30.35
C GLU A 4 -13.56 32.81 -31.63
N HIS A 5 -14.80 32.50 -32.11
CA HIS A 5 -15.45 32.95 -33.36
C HIS A 5 -15.11 32.21 -34.65
N HIS A 6 -14.26 31.17 -34.66
CA HIS A 6 -13.99 30.32 -35.83
C HIS A 6 -14.39 28.85 -35.62
N HIS A 7 -15.48 28.61 -34.92
CA HIS A 7 -15.93 27.27 -34.55
C HIS A 7 -16.18 26.37 -35.79
N ASN A 8 -16.86 26.91 -36.81
CA ASN A 8 -17.17 26.17 -38.02
C ASN A 8 -15.89 25.71 -38.77
N GLU A 9 -14.92 26.61 -38.92
CA GLU A 9 -13.64 26.29 -39.58
C GLU A 9 -12.85 25.25 -38.80
N TYR A 10 -12.87 25.33 -37.47
CA TYR A 10 -12.19 24.36 -36.61
C TYR A 10 -12.83 22.97 -36.72
N ILE A 11 -14.16 22.87 -36.66
CA ILE A 11 -14.92 21.62 -36.80
C ILE A 11 -14.67 20.99 -38.17
N MET A 12 -14.70 21.81 -39.23
CA MET A 12 -14.44 21.39 -40.62
C MET A 12 -13.00 20.86 -40.78
N ARG A 13 -12.00 21.54 -40.24
CA ARG A 13 -10.59 21.07 -40.22
C ARG A 13 -10.46 19.73 -39.51
N MET A 14 -11.16 19.54 -38.41
CA MET A 14 -11.16 18.27 -37.65
C MET A 14 -11.79 17.16 -38.49
N GLY A 15 -12.92 17.43 -39.17
CA GLY A 15 -13.56 16.46 -40.07
C GLY A 15 -12.64 15.99 -41.21
N TYR A 16 -11.95 16.93 -41.89
CA TYR A 16 -10.96 16.57 -42.91
C TYR A 16 -9.77 15.80 -42.34
N LEU A 17 -9.30 16.15 -41.16
CA LEU A 17 -8.22 15.41 -40.50
C LEU A 17 -8.62 13.97 -40.19
N LEU A 18 -9.78 13.75 -39.58
CA LEU A 18 -10.26 12.42 -39.23
C LEU A 18 -10.51 11.57 -40.52
N ASN A 19 -11.03 12.17 -41.59
CA ASN A 19 -11.15 11.52 -42.87
C ASN A 19 -9.77 11.12 -43.45
N ALA A 20 -8.80 12.02 -43.40
CA ALA A 20 -7.45 11.76 -43.91
C ALA A 20 -6.71 10.68 -43.08
N TYR A 21 -7.01 10.55 -41.81
CA TYR A 21 -6.48 9.46 -40.96
C TYR A 21 -7.28 8.16 -41.03
N GLY A 22 -8.34 8.09 -41.84
CA GLY A 22 -9.12 6.88 -42.09
C GLY A 22 -10.03 6.48 -40.91
N VAL A 23 -10.44 7.43 -40.08
CA VAL A 23 -11.45 7.18 -39.04
C VAL A 23 -12.81 6.97 -39.71
N ASP A 24 -13.56 5.95 -39.29
CA ASP A 24 -14.89 5.70 -39.81
C ASP A 24 -15.81 6.92 -39.58
N ARG A 25 -16.62 7.24 -40.65
CA ARG A 25 -17.47 8.43 -40.63
C ARG A 25 -18.45 8.44 -39.47
N THR A 26 -19.08 7.30 -39.18
CA THR A 26 -20.09 7.20 -38.13
C THR A 26 -19.46 7.49 -36.75
N MET A 27 -18.31 6.88 -36.49
CA MET A 27 -17.55 7.11 -35.25
C MET A 27 -17.09 8.57 -35.14
N ALA A 28 -16.57 9.13 -36.22
CA ALA A 28 -16.09 10.52 -36.24
C ALA A 28 -17.21 11.51 -36.00
N THR A 29 -18.38 11.29 -36.63
CA THR A 29 -19.57 12.15 -36.48
C THR A 29 -20.12 12.06 -35.06
N GLN A 30 -20.28 10.86 -34.52
CA GLN A 30 -20.73 10.67 -33.14
C GLN A 30 -19.81 11.38 -32.15
N TRP A 31 -18.50 11.17 -32.27
CA TRP A 31 -17.52 11.84 -31.40
C TRP A 31 -17.61 13.37 -31.52
N ALA A 32 -17.77 13.90 -32.72
CA ALA A 32 -17.87 15.34 -32.97
C ALA A 32 -19.15 15.93 -32.39
N THR A 33 -20.28 15.26 -32.51
CA THR A 33 -21.57 15.70 -31.95
C THR A 33 -21.50 15.75 -30.44
N GLU A 34 -20.91 14.75 -29.81
CA GLU A 34 -20.69 14.74 -28.34
C GLU A 34 -19.71 15.84 -27.89
N ARG A 35 -18.63 16.04 -28.66
CA ARG A 35 -17.54 16.96 -28.29
C ARG A 35 -17.92 18.44 -28.48
N PHE A 36 -18.76 18.71 -29.45
CA PHE A 36 -19.20 20.06 -29.82
C PHE A 36 -20.70 20.26 -29.57
N ALA A 37 -21.22 19.65 -28.50
CA ALA A 37 -22.63 19.74 -28.10
C ALA A 37 -23.11 21.19 -27.88
N ASP A 38 -22.22 22.09 -27.50
CA ASP A 38 -22.51 23.51 -27.29
C ASP A 38 -22.43 24.36 -28.58
N TYR A 39 -22.14 23.75 -29.72
CA TYR A 39 -22.08 24.44 -31.00
C TYR A 39 -23.46 24.51 -31.68
N ASP A 40 -23.89 25.70 -32.02
CA ASP A 40 -25.24 26.02 -32.55
C ASP A 40 -25.41 25.68 -34.05
N GLY A 41 -24.41 25.07 -34.68
CA GLY A 41 -24.42 24.71 -36.11
C GLY A 41 -24.58 23.21 -36.34
N ASP A 42 -24.76 22.84 -37.61
CA ASP A 42 -24.94 21.46 -38.07
C ASP A 42 -23.60 20.70 -38.14
N VAL A 43 -23.19 20.08 -37.03
CA VAL A 43 -21.97 19.27 -36.93
C VAL A 43 -22.04 18.07 -37.89
N GLU A 44 -23.19 17.42 -38.00
CA GLU A 44 -23.38 16.24 -38.84
C GLU A 44 -23.23 16.58 -40.30
N GLY A 45 -23.84 17.68 -40.77
CA GLY A 45 -23.71 18.17 -42.13
C GLY A 45 -22.28 18.58 -42.51
N ILE A 46 -21.54 19.19 -41.56
CA ILE A 46 -20.13 19.52 -41.75
C ILE A 46 -19.31 18.24 -41.95
N PHE A 47 -19.47 17.24 -41.10
CA PHE A 47 -18.74 15.97 -41.19
C PHE A 47 -19.15 15.19 -42.43
N HIS A 48 -20.43 15.18 -42.79
CA HIS A 48 -20.88 14.59 -44.04
C HIS A 48 -20.17 15.23 -45.26
N SER A 49 -20.03 16.54 -45.27
CA SER A 49 -19.33 17.28 -46.34
C SER A 49 -17.83 16.92 -46.37
N CYS A 50 -17.15 16.85 -45.21
CA CYS A 50 -15.74 16.50 -45.13
C CYS A 50 -15.45 15.07 -45.64
N TYR A 51 -16.34 14.12 -45.38
CA TYR A 51 -16.19 12.73 -45.79
C TYR A 51 -16.65 12.42 -47.24
N ARG A 52 -17.11 13.43 -47.99
CA ARG A 52 -17.33 13.31 -49.45
C ARG A 52 -16.03 13.21 -50.23
N GLN A 53 -14.91 13.65 -49.68
CA GLN A 53 -13.59 13.52 -50.27
C GLN A 53 -13.00 12.13 -50.00
N THR A 54 -13.49 11.13 -50.73
CA THR A 54 -13.09 9.73 -50.60
C THR A 54 -11.63 9.48 -50.98
N ASP A 55 -11.07 10.29 -51.87
CA ASP A 55 -9.70 10.15 -52.35
C ASP A 55 -8.65 10.46 -51.30
N GLU A 56 -9.03 11.21 -50.26
CA GLU A 56 -8.16 11.54 -49.13
C GLU A 56 -8.33 10.59 -47.95
N PHE A 57 -9.31 9.66 -47.98
CA PHE A 57 -9.59 8.75 -46.86
C PHE A 57 -8.40 7.83 -46.56
N GLY A 58 -7.89 7.90 -45.35
CA GLY A 58 -6.79 7.04 -44.89
C GLY A 58 -5.43 7.30 -45.56
N THR A 59 -5.28 8.44 -46.24
CA THR A 59 -4.01 8.81 -46.89
C THR A 59 -2.93 9.24 -45.90
N ARG A 60 -3.33 9.69 -44.72
CA ARG A 60 -2.40 10.05 -43.62
C ARG A 60 -2.28 8.91 -42.62
N ARG A 61 -1.07 8.65 -42.20
CA ARG A 61 -0.80 7.79 -41.05
C ARG A 61 -0.43 8.67 -39.87
N LEU A 62 -0.97 8.34 -38.67
CA LEU A 62 -0.41 8.91 -37.48
C LEU A 62 1.10 8.64 -37.51
N PRO A 63 1.94 9.66 -37.25
CA PRO A 63 3.35 9.38 -37.08
C PRO A 63 3.41 8.27 -36.07
N SER A 64 3.78 7.05 -36.51
CA SER A 64 4.27 6.07 -35.52
C SER A 64 5.24 6.87 -34.70
N LYS A 65 5.12 6.86 -33.33
CA LYS A 65 6.21 7.37 -32.53
C LYS A 65 7.45 6.73 -33.13
N LYS A 66 8.20 7.50 -33.95
CA LYS A 66 9.55 7.14 -34.25
C LYS A 66 10.13 6.93 -32.86
N LYS A 67 10.51 5.70 -32.51
CA LYS A 67 11.61 5.53 -31.57
C LYS A 67 12.61 6.55 -32.10
N GLU A 68 12.82 7.63 -31.34
CA GLU A 68 13.90 8.53 -31.64
C GLU A 68 15.11 7.62 -31.72
N ASP A 69 15.76 7.59 -32.90
CA ASP A 69 17.01 6.86 -33.17
C ASP A 69 18.15 7.45 -32.31
N GLY A 70 17.91 7.62 -31.05
CA GLY A 70 18.72 8.16 -29.99
C GLY A 70 18.40 7.61 -28.60
N GLU A 71 17.31 6.88 -28.40
CA GLU A 71 17.27 5.92 -27.30
C GLU A 71 18.24 4.80 -27.72
N SER A 72 19.52 4.98 -27.35
CA SER A 72 20.45 3.88 -27.26
C SER A 72 19.68 2.68 -26.70
N ASP A 73 19.87 1.54 -27.31
CA ASP A 73 19.42 0.24 -26.80
C ASP A 73 20.06 0.07 -25.41
N ARG A 74 19.53 0.82 -24.42
CA ARG A 74 19.94 0.69 -23.04
C ARG A 74 19.42 -0.67 -22.64
N ASP A 75 20.37 -1.59 -22.57
CA ASP A 75 20.11 -2.92 -22.08
C ASP A 75 19.62 -2.79 -20.62
N TYR A 76 18.28 -2.66 -20.47
CA TYR A 76 17.66 -2.56 -19.17
C TYR A 76 17.83 -3.88 -18.42
N ALA A 77 18.07 -3.77 -17.14
CA ALA A 77 18.14 -4.92 -16.25
C ALA A 77 16.87 -5.76 -16.35
N SER A 78 17.04 -7.06 -16.51
CA SER A 78 15.94 -8.03 -16.41
C SER A 78 15.48 -8.18 -14.97
N VAL A 79 14.30 -8.77 -14.74
CA VAL A 79 13.83 -9.11 -13.39
C VAL A 79 14.87 -9.94 -12.64
N LYS A 80 15.50 -10.90 -13.30
CA LYS A 80 16.56 -11.73 -12.72
C LYS A 80 17.78 -10.91 -12.29
N ASP A 81 18.22 -9.94 -13.09
CA ASP A 81 19.33 -9.04 -12.72
C ASP A 81 18.99 -8.23 -11.46
N ILE A 82 17.71 -7.80 -11.32
CA ILE A 82 17.23 -7.06 -10.15
C ILE A 82 17.21 -7.95 -8.91
N GLU A 83 16.70 -9.17 -9.01
CA GLU A 83 16.65 -10.14 -7.90
C GLU A 83 18.06 -10.52 -7.43
N GLU A 84 18.99 -10.81 -8.34
CA GLU A 84 20.40 -11.08 -8.03
C GLU A 84 21.06 -9.90 -7.31
N PHE A 85 20.84 -8.69 -7.81
CA PHE A 85 21.35 -7.48 -7.18
C PHE A 85 20.79 -7.32 -5.76
N LEU A 86 19.46 -7.41 -5.59
CA LEU A 86 18.81 -7.24 -4.29
C LEU A 86 19.28 -8.30 -3.28
N THR A 87 19.42 -9.56 -3.72
CA THR A 87 19.94 -10.63 -2.87
C THR A 87 21.35 -10.31 -2.36
N GLY A 88 22.18 -9.67 -3.18
CA GLY A 88 23.52 -9.20 -2.79
C GLY A 88 23.50 -8.02 -1.80
N GLN A 89 22.44 -7.22 -1.76
CA GLN A 89 22.34 -6.07 -0.84
C GLN A 89 21.92 -6.47 0.58
N GLY A 90 21.19 -7.58 0.75
CA GLY A 90 20.72 -8.05 2.04
C GLY A 90 19.46 -8.89 1.96
N LYS A 91 18.73 -8.94 3.06
CA LYS A 91 17.46 -9.69 3.17
C LYS A 91 16.27 -8.76 3.18
N PHE A 92 15.24 -9.16 2.45
CA PHE A 92 13.96 -8.46 2.38
C PHE A 92 12.86 -9.37 2.92
N ARG A 93 11.88 -8.78 3.62
CA ARG A 93 10.68 -9.48 4.04
C ARG A 93 9.51 -8.52 4.09
N LYS A 94 8.30 -9.01 3.85
CA LYS A 94 7.08 -8.23 3.97
C LYS A 94 6.39 -8.55 5.28
N ASN A 95 6.36 -7.57 6.17
CA ASN A 95 5.64 -7.68 7.43
C ASN A 95 4.13 -7.72 7.15
N THR A 96 3.47 -8.83 7.46
CA THR A 96 2.04 -9.03 7.16
C THR A 96 1.12 -8.21 8.07
N VAL A 97 1.60 -7.74 9.21
CA VAL A 97 0.83 -6.92 10.14
C VAL A 97 0.78 -5.47 9.69
N THR A 98 1.94 -4.89 9.34
CA THR A 98 2.03 -3.49 8.92
C THR A 98 1.86 -3.31 7.40
N GLY A 99 1.89 -4.40 6.63
CA GLY A 99 1.89 -4.37 5.16
C GLY A 99 3.17 -3.80 4.55
N LYS A 100 4.16 -3.41 5.37
CA LYS A 100 5.40 -2.77 4.94
C LYS A 100 6.46 -3.80 4.57
N CYS A 101 7.30 -3.46 3.58
CA CYS A 101 8.52 -4.19 3.33
C CYS A 101 9.57 -3.79 4.37
N GLU A 102 10.29 -4.77 4.90
CA GLU A 102 11.41 -4.58 5.82
C GLU A 102 12.70 -5.04 5.13
N PHE A 103 13.78 -4.35 5.41
CA PHE A 103 15.09 -4.62 4.84
C PHE A 103 16.14 -4.75 5.94
N ALA A 104 17.00 -5.76 5.82
CA ALA A 104 18.18 -5.97 6.64
C ALA A 104 19.41 -5.99 5.73
N PRO A 105 20.29 -4.98 5.80
CA PRO A 105 21.54 -4.96 5.05
C PRO A 105 22.41 -6.19 5.35
N ALA A 106 23.14 -6.66 4.35
CA ALA A 106 24.04 -7.84 4.50
C ALA A 106 25.08 -7.69 5.63
N GLU A 107 25.49 -6.45 5.89
CA GLU A 107 26.46 -6.11 6.94
C GLU A 107 25.87 -6.13 8.35
N ASN A 108 24.56 -5.90 8.45
CA ASN A 108 23.85 -5.82 9.72
C ASN A 108 22.45 -6.42 9.54
N LEU A 109 22.26 -7.66 9.96
CA LEU A 109 21.01 -8.42 9.80
C LEU A 109 19.84 -7.92 10.71
N VAL A 110 19.81 -6.63 10.99
CA VAL A 110 18.70 -6.00 11.71
C VAL A 110 17.66 -5.47 10.71
N PHE A 111 16.44 -6.01 10.78
CA PHE A 111 15.34 -5.57 9.93
C PHE A 111 14.77 -4.24 10.39
N ALA A 112 14.60 -3.32 9.45
CA ALA A 112 13.90 -2.05 9.62
C ALA A 112 12.95 -1.82 8.44
N ASP A 113 11.96 -0.96 8.63
CA ASP A 113 11.03 -0.60 7.54
C ASP A 113 11.81 -0.03 6.36
N LEU A 114 11.58 -0.58 5.17
CA LEU A 114 12.19 -0.11 3.92
C LEU A 114 11.55 1.22 3.52
N THR A 115 12.32 2.29 3.60
CA THR A 115 11.84 3.63 3.25
C THR A 115 12.00 3.93 1.75
N ASP A 116 11.29 4.96 1.25
CA ASP A 116 11.50 5.44 -0.12
C ASP A 116 12.96 5.87 -0.37
N ARG A 117 13.64 6.38 0.66
CA ARG A 117 15.06 6.71 0.58
C ARG A 117 15.92 5.47 0.34
N ASP A 118 15.60 4.38 1.00
CA ASP A 118 16.33 3.11 0.83
C ASP A 118 16.10 2.54 -0.57
N VAL A 119 14.87 2.53 -1.06
CA VAL A 119 14.54 2.12 -2.42
C VAL A 119 15.29 2.96 -3.45
N ASN A 120 15.29 4.28 -3.30
CA ASN A 120 16.03 5.19 -4.19
C ASN A 120 17.56 4.95 -4.10
N THR A 121 18.07 4.63 -2.92
CA THR A 121 19.49 4.31 -2.71
C THR A 121 19.87 3.01 -3.43
N LEU A 122 19.04 1.96 -3.30
CA LEU A 122 19.22 0.68 -4.01
C LEU A 122 19.18 0.89 -5.52
N TRP A 123 18.22 1.65 -6.01
CA TRP A 123 18.13 2.00 -7.42
C TRP A 123 19.39 2.71 -7.93
N CYS A 124 19.87 3.73 -7.19
CA CYS A 124 21.10 4.45 -7.55
C CYS A 124 22.33 3.54 -7.55
N ARG A 125 22.45 2.60 -6.59
CA ARG A 125 23.55 1.62 -6.54
C ARG A 125 23.50 0.71 -7.75
N MET A 126 22.33 0.15 -8.05
CA MET A 126 22.16 -0.75 -9.19
C MET A 126 22.49 -0.07 -10.52
N CYS A 127 22.08 1.19 -10.71
CA CYS A 127 22.41 1.96 -11.90
C CYS A 127 23.91 2.24 -12.06
N LYS A 128 24.66 2.31 -10.95
CA LYS A 128 26.11 2.52 -10.97
C LYS A 128 26.90 1.23 -11.22
N GLU A 129 26.41 0.12 -10.71
CA GLU A 129 27.13 -1.17 -10.72
C GLU A 129 26.79 -2.03 -11.94
N LYS A 130 25.61 -1.89 -12.47
CA LYS A 130 25.02 -2.79 -13.45
C LYS A 130 24.45 -2.05 -14.67
N LYS A 131 23.38 -2.61 -15.21
CA LYS A 131 22.59 -2.05 -16.31
C LYS A 131 21.65 -0.95 -15.83
N ALA A 132 21.17 -0.15 -16.75
CA ALA A 132 20.09 0.77 -16.47
C ALA A 132 18.87 0.00 -15.94
N VAL A 133 18.26 0.49 -14.85
CA VAL A 133 17.06 -0.09 -14.27
C VAL A 133 16.00 1.00 -14.07
N ARG A 134 14.74 0.68 -14.38
CA ARG A 134 13.64 1.58 -14.06
C ARG A 134 13.29 1.39 -12.58
N ILE A 135 13.12 2.48 -11.87
CA ILE A 135 12.73 2.42 -10.46
C ILE A 135 11.39 1.69 -10.25
N ALA A 136 10.50 1.75 -11.25
CA ALA A 136 9.23 1.02 -11.24
C ALA A 136 9.45 -0.50 -11.24
N ASP A 137 10.40 -1.00 -12.01
CA ASP A 137 10.71 -2.43 -12.09
C ASP A 137 11.32 -2.93 -10.78
N LEU A 138 12.24 -2.15 -10.18
CA LEU A 138 12.79 -2.44 -8.85
C LEU A 138 11.68 -2.49 -7.79
N ARG A 139 10.75 -1.53 -7.79
CA ARG A 139 9.60 -1.52 -6.88
C ARG A 139 8.67 -2.70 -7.11
N SER A 140 8.46 -3.11 -8.36
CA SER A 140 7.62 -4.27 -8.68
C SER A 140 8.21 -5.57 -8.12
N VAL A 141 9.53 -5.75 -8.22
CA VAL A 141 10.22 -6.91 -7.62
C VAL A 141 10.09 -6.88 -6.09
N LEU A 142 10.31 -5.73 -5.45
CA LEU A 142 10.16 -5.57 -3.99
C LEU A 142 8.71 -5.77 -3.49
N GLN A 143 7.72 -5.75 -4.38
CA GLN A 143 6.32 -6.02 -4.07
C GLN A 143 5.83 -7.39 -4.55
N SER A 144 6.71 -8.18 -5.14
CA SER A 144 6.42 -9.54 -5.64
C SER A 144 6.71 -10.63 -4.61
N GLU A 145 6.53 -11.86 -5.02
CA GLU A 145 6.89 -13.07 -4.24
C GLU A 145 8.40 -13.22 -3.99
N PHE A 146 9.24 -12.41 -4.61
CA PHE A 146 10.66 -12.31 -4.27
C PHE A 146 10.87 -11.95 -2.80
N VAL A 147 9.96 -11.16 -2.22
CA VAL A 147 9.99 -10.75 -0.81
C VAL A 147 9.12 -11.69 0.01
N GLU A 148 9.74 -12.47 0.89
CA GLU A 148 9.05 -13.44 1.76
C GLU A 148 8.08 -12.75 2.71
N LEU A 149 6.91 -13.37 2.92
CA LEU A 149 5.95 -12.92 3.92
C LEU A 149 6.46 -13.26 5.33
N PHE A 150 6.37 -12.31 6.23
CA PHE A 150 6.80 -12.45 7.61
C PHE A 150 5.71 -11.99 8.57
N ASN A 151 5.20 -12.92 9.38
CA ASN A 151 4.33 -12.59 10.49
C ASN A 151 5.14 -12.55 11.79
N PRO A 152 5.34 -11.37 12.42
CA PRO A 152 6.14 -11.22 13.62
C PRO A 152 5.59 -11.98 14.83
N PHE A 153 4.27 -12.13 14.92
CA PHE A 153 3.62 -12.84 16.02
C PHE A 153 3.79 -14.36 15.89
N LEU A 154 3.55 -14.91 14.69
CA LEU A 154 3.80 -16.33 14.43
C LEU A 154 5.27 -16.66 14.63
N HIS A 155 6.17 -15.81 14.15
CA HIS A 155 7.60 -16.00 14.34
C HIS A 155 7.98 -16.02 15.83
N TYR A 156 7.52 -15.03 16.59
CA TYR A 156 7.77 -14.98 18.04
C TYR A 156 7.23 -16.23 18.74
N MET A 157 5.99 -16.60 18.48
CA MET A 157 5.36 -17.77 19.10
C MET A 157 6.06 -19.08 18.74
N SER A 158 6.57 -19.22 17.52
CA SER A 158 7.30 -20.43 17.10
C SER A 158 8.64 -20.62 17.83
N GLN A 159 9.19 -19.55 18.40
CA GLN A 159 10.46 -19.60 19.15
C GLN A 159 10.28 -19.80 20.65
N LEU A 160 9.04 -19.74 21.15
CA LEU A 160 8.78 -19.96 22.56
C LEU A 160 8.98 -21.43 22.93
N PRO A 161 9.51 -21.72 24.12
CA PRO A 161 9.56 -23.08 24.62
C PRO A 161 8.16 -23.65 24.78
N ALA A 162 8.02 -24.96 24.62
CA ALA A 162 6.76 -25.62 24.88
C ALA A 162 6.29 -25.37 26.34
N TRP A 163 4.96 -25.17 26.46
CA TRP A 163 4.38 -25.02 27.80
C TRP A 163 4.58 -26.29 28.61
N ASP A 164 4.89 -26.11 29.88
CA ASP A 164 5.15 -27.20 30.87
C ASP A 164 3.88 -28.00 31.26
N GLY A 165 2.71 -27.58 30.76
CA GLY A 165 1.42 -28.24 31.01
C GLY A 165 0.77 -27.96 32.36
N HIS A 166 1.43 -27.23 33.29
CA HIS A 166 0.94 -27.03 34.66
C HIS A 166 1.06 -25.59 35.18
N THR A 167 1.99 -24.80 34.71
CA THR A 167 2.17 -23.41 35.20
C THR A 167 1.12 -22.48 34.62
N ASP A 168 0.30 -21.86 35.47
CA ASP A 168 -0.64 -20.80 35.07
C ASP A 168 0.07 -19.45 34.97
N TYR A 169 0.74 -19.20 33.83
CA TYR A 169 1.43 -17.93 33.56
C TYR A 169 0.46 -16.76 33.48
N ILE A 170 -0.74 -16.97 32.89
CA ILE A 170 -1.76 -15.91 32.77
C ILE A 170 -2.29 -15.52 34.16
N GLY A 171 -2.55 -16.49 35.03
CA GLY A 171 -2.96 -16.23 36.40
C GLY A 171 -1.91 -15.46 37.19
N LYS A 172 -0.62 -15.80 37.02
CA LYS A 172 0.49 -15.04 37.63
C LYS A 172 0.55 -13.61 37.15
N LEU A 173 0.30 -13.38 35.87
CA LEU A 173 0.26 -12.05 35.27
C LEU A 173 -0.95 -11.25 35.80
N ALA A 174 -2.12 -11.85 35.86
CA ALA A 174 -3.34 -11.24 36.40
C ALA A 174 -3.18 -10.87 37.87
N ALA A 175 -2.45 -11.66 38.66
CA ALA A 175 -2.20 -11.41 40.10
C ALA A 175 -1.34 -10.15 40.35
N GLN A 176 -0.66 -9.61 39.34
CA GLN A 176 0.08 -8.34 39.49
C GLN A 176 -0.86 -7.12 39.55
N VAL A 177 -2.10 -7.27 39.11
CA VAL A 177 -3.11 -6.21 39.19
C VAL A 177 -4.03 -6.44 40.34
N HIS A 178 -3.95 -5.56 41.37
CA HIS A 178 -4.83 -5.62 42.54
C HIS A 178 -6.12 -4.85 42.21
N VAL A 179 -7.25 -5.56 42.14
CA VAL A 179 -8.57 -4.96 41.98
C VAL A 179 -9.28 -4.79 43.30
N LYS A 180 -10.19 -3.78 43.35
CA LYS A 180 -10.85 -3.41 44.59
C LYS A 180 -11.81 -4.48 45.08
N ASP A 181 -12.53 -5.13 44.18
CA ASP A 181 -13.67 -5.98 44.56
C ASP A 181 -13.35 -7.48 44.29
N ASN A 182 -13.56 -8.00 43.11
CA ASN A 182 -13.49 -9.43 42.83
C ASN A 182 -12.25 -9.80 42.02
N GLN A 183 -11.14 -10.15 42.71
CA GLN A 183 -9.87 -10.55 42.08
C GLN A 183 -10.03 -11.80 41.21
N GLN A 184 -10.88 -12.75 41.61
CA GLN A 184 -11.09 -14.00 40.87
C GLN A 184 -11.83 -13.73 39.55
N LEU A 185 -12.83 -12.84 39.58
CA LEU A 185 -13.54 -12.43 38.35
C LEU A 185 -12.60 -11.70 37.41
N PHE A 186 -11.77 -10.78 37.91
CA PHE A 186 -10.76 -10.09 37.12
C PHE A 186 -9.83 -11.09 36.43
N ALA A 187 -9.27 -12.04 37.14
CA ALA A 187 -8.37 -13.04 36.58
C ALA A 187 -9.03 -13.86 35.46
N THR A 188 -10.31 -14.23 35.67
CA THR A 188 -11.09 -14.96 34.65
C THR A 188 -11.33 -14.12 33.40
N LEU A 189 -11.75 -12.85 33.53
CA LEU A 189 -12.02 -11.94 32.41
C LEU A 189 -10.71 -11.56 31.72
N PHE A 190 -9.66 -11.28 32.44
CA PHE A 190 -8.34 -11.00 31.91
C PHE A 190 -7.82 -12.16 31.04
N LYS A 191 -7.96 -13.40 31.53
CA LYS A 191 -7.60 -14.60 30.78
C LYS A 191 -8.38 -14.69 29.46
N LYS A 192 -9.69 -14.46 29.49
CA LYS A 192 -10.52 -14.45 28.27
C LYS A 192 -10.06 -13.39 27.27
N TRP A 193 -9.87 -12.17 27.75
CA TRP A 193 -9.41 -11.06 26.92
C TRP A 193 -8.03 -11.35 26.28
N LEU A 194 -7.07 -11.83 27.09
CA LEU A 194 -5.71 -12.11 26.60
C LEU A 194 -5.70 -13.24 25.56
N VAL A 195 -6.47 -14.30 25.81
CA VAL A 195 -6.60 -15.42 24.85
C VAL A 195 -7.26 -14.95 23.56
N ALA A 196 -8.33 -14.14 23.64
CA ALA A 196 -8.99 -13.60 22.46
C ALA A 196 -8.06 -12.68 21.66
N MET A 197 -7.28 -11.83 22.32
CA MET A 197 -6.27 -10.98 21.70
C MET A 197 -5.22 -11.82 20.95
N ILE A 198 -4.63 -12.82 21.61
CA ILE A 198 -3.62 -13.69 20.98
C ILE A 198 -4.23 -14.49 19.82
N ALA A 199 -5.44 -15.02 19.99
CA ALA A 199 -6.11 -15.78 18.93
C ALA A 199 -6.33 -14.92 17.67
N SER A 200 -6.75 -13.65 17.81
CA SER A 200 -6.94 -12.74 16.69
C SER A 200 -5.62 -12.30 16.01
N LEU A 201 -4.49 -12.34 16.73
CA LEU A 201 -3.17 -12.07 16.14
C LEU A 201 -2.60 -13.26 15.34
N LEU A 202 -3.04 -14.47 15.66
CA LEU A 202 -2.53 -15.70 15.05
C LEU A 202 -3.44 -16.25 13.95
N ASN A 203 -4.72 -15.88 13.94
CA ASN A 203 -5.72 -16.38 13.01
C ASN A 203 -6.61 -15.24 12.49
N GLU A 204 -6.55 -14.99 11.19
CA GLU A 204 -7.31 -13.91 10.52
C GLU A 204 -8.84 -14.10 10.57
N GLU A 205 -9.33 -15.33 10.79
CA GLU A 205 -10.76 -15.62 10.93
C GLU A 205 -11.31 -15.27 12.33
N VAL A 206 -10.43 -15.04 13.30
CA VAL A 206 -10.83 -14.74 14.69
C VAL A 206 -10.94 -13.24 14.89
N VAL A 207 -12.15 -12.77 15.14
CA VAL A 207 -12.41 -11.36 15.49
C VAL A 207 -12.49 -11.21 16.99
N ASN A 208 -11.63 -10.36 17.58
CA ASN A 208 -11.67 -10.03 18.99
C ASN A 208 -12.65 -8.87 19.23
N HIS A 209 -13.69 -9.13 20.02
CA HIS A 209 -14.68 -8.13 20.45
C HIS A 209 -14.46 -7.66 21.91
N GLU A 210 -13.44 -8.16 22.58
CA GLU A 210 -13.20 -7.90 24.00
C GLU A 210 -12.33 -6.65 24.20
N ILE A 211 -12.77 -5.76 25.09
CA ILE A 211 -12.03 -4.57 25.49
C ILE A 211 -11.70 -4.66 26.97
N LEU A 212 -10.42 -4.55 27.33
CA LEU A 212 -9.98 -4.47 28.70
C LEU A 212 -10.01 -3.02 29.19
N VAL A 213 -10.83 -2.71 30.20
CA VAL A 213 -10.94 -1.37 30.78
C VAL A 213 -10.35 -1.39 32.21
N LEU A 214 -9.31 -0.60 32.44
CA LEU A 214 -8.68 -0.43 33.76
C LEU A 214 -9.03 0.94 34.36
N ILE A 215 -9.88 0.94 35.38
CA ILE A 215 -10.31 2.16 36.08
C ILE A 215 -9.48 2.29 37.38
N GLY A 216 -8.92 3.48 37.64
CA GLY A 216 -8.15 3.72 38.86
C GLY A 216 -7.49 5.09 38.84
N ARG A 217 -6.89 5.48 39.96
CA ARG A 217 -6.21 6.78 40.11
C ARG A 217 -5.15 7.00 39.04
N GLN A 218 -4.88 8.26 38.72
CA GLN A 218 -3.74 8.61 37.93
C GLN A 218 -2.43 8.24 38.61
N GLY A 219 -1.39 7.86 37.83
CA GLY A 219 -0.06 7.57 38.32
C GLY A 219 0.15 6.15 38.91
N ILE A 220 -0.83 5.24 38.83
CA ILE A 220 -0.68 3.85 39.30
C ILE A 220 -0.18 2.90 38.19
N TYR A 221 0.53 3.42 37.21
CA TYR A 221 1.22 2.66 36.13
C TYR A 221 0.35 1.77 35.25
N LYS A 222 -0.95 2.06 35.06
CA LYS A 222 -1.85 1.26 34.22
C LYS A 222 -1.33 1.10 32.79
N THR A 223 -1.01 2.22 32.13
CA THR A 223 -0.50 2.25 30.75
C THR A 223 0.86 1.56 30.65
N THR A 224 1.73 1.78 31.62
CA THR A 224 3.05 1.11 31.69
C THR A 224 2.90 -0.41 31.78
N TRP A 225 1.95 -0.89 32.59
CA TRP A 225 1.67 -2.31 32.73
C TRP A 225 1.14 -2.89 31.42
N LEU A 226 0.17 -2.22 30.76
CA LEU A 226 -0.34 -2.64 29.46
C LEU A 226 0.75 -2.71 28.37
N ASN A 227 1.63 -1.70 28.32
CA ASN A 227 2.76 -1.70 27.38
C ASN A 227 3.73 -2.87 27.61
N ASN A 228 3.90 -3.26 28.87
CA ASN A 228 4.78 -4.37 29.24
C ASN A 228 4.14 -5.76 29.06
N LEU A 229 2.86 -5.85 28.66
CA LEU A 229 2.24 -7.13 28.27
C LEU A 229 2.84 -7.67 26.98
N LEU A 230 3.26 -6.77 26.09
CA LEU A 230 3.98 -7.20 24.89
C LEU A 230 5.47 -7.39 25.21
N PRO A 231 6.07 -8.50 24.75
CA PRO A 231 7.50 -8.73 24.90
C PRO A 231 8.31 -7.66 24.15
N PRO A 232 9.60 -7.43 24.49
CA PRO A 232 10.42 -6.37 23.91
C PRO A 232 10.44 -6.39 22.39
N GLU A 233 10.47 -7.57 21.79
CA GLU A 233 10.51 -7.80 20.33
C GLU A 233 9.23 -7.34 19.61
N LEU A 234 8.10 -7.37 20.33
CA LEU A 234 6.78 -7.01 19.80
C LEU A 234 6.27 -5.64 20.29
N ARG A 235 7.03 -4.91 21.09
CA ARG A 235 6.62 -3.59 21.64
C ARG A 235 6.33 -2.55 20.55
N ARG A 236 6.95 -2.65 19.39
CA ARG A 236 6.65 -1.75 18.25
C ARG A 236 5.18 -1.86 17.80
N TYR A 237 4.48 -2.91 18.17
CA TYR A 237 3.05 -3.13 17.87
C TYR A 237 2.12 -2.70 19.00
N PHE A 238 2.63 -1.95 19.98
CA PHE A 238 1.83 -1.25 20.98
C PHE A 238 1.62 0.19 20.56
N TYR A 239 0.37 0.62 20.50
CA TYR A 239 0.01 2.00 20.18
C TYR A 239 -0.70 2.66 21.36
N LEU A 240 -0.24 3.85 21.76
CA LEU A 240 -0.84 4.67 22.79
C LEU A 240 -1.49 5.89 22.19
N LYS A 241 -2.80 6.04 22.33
CA LYS A 241 -3.53 7.24 21.97
C LYS A 241 -3.94 8.01 23.20
N SER A 242 -3.32 9.16 23.42
CA SER A 242 -3.57 10.02 24.59
C SER A 242 -4.82 10.91 24.44
N ASN A 243 -5.32 11.14 23.24
CA ASN A 243 -6.55 11.89 22.99
C ASN A 243 -7.59 10.99 22.31
N SER A 244 -8.38 10.29 23.13
CA SER A 244 -9.38 9.33 22.67
C SER A 244 -10.73 9.98 22.26
N ARG A 245 -10.94 11.26 22.56
CA ARG A 245 -12.22 11.95 22.29
C ARG A 245 -12.54 12.14 20.81
N ASN A 246 -11.51 12.15 19.95
CA ASN A 246 -11.67 12.29 18.51
C ASN A 246 -10.92 11.15 17.79
N ILE A 247 -11.65 10.14 17.36
CA ILE A 247 -11.11 9.07 16.50
C ILE A 247 -11.36 9.47 15.04
N SER A 248 -10.29 9.71 14.30
CA SER A 248 -10.32 10.02 12.88
C SER A 248 -10.30 8.75 12.02
N LYS A 249 -10.53 8.89 10.70
CA LYS A 249 -10.36 7.77 9.76
C LYS A 249 -8.91 7.27 9.72
N ASP A 250 -7.96 8.18 9.87
CA ASP A 250 -6.53 7.84 9.87
C ASP A 250 -6.16 7.02 11.11
N ASP A 251 -6.79 7.31 12.26
CA ASP A 251 -6.64 6.47 13.45
C ASP A 251 -7.14 5.05 13.20
N MET A 252 -8.26 4.88 12.49
CA MET A 252 -8.81 3.55 12.17
C MET A 252 -7.85 2.73 11.30
N LEU A 253 -7.18 3.37 10.32
CA LEU A 253 -6.16 2.71 9.51
C LEU A 253 -4.94 2.35 10.37
N THR A 254 -4.52 3.26 11.26
CA THR A 254 -3.41 3.03 12.19
C THR A 254 -3.69 1.86 13.12
N LEU A 255 -4.94 1.68 13.60
CA LEU A 255 -5.30 0.56 14.49
C LEU A 255 -5.01 -0.82 13.87
N ALA A 256 -5.11 -0.95 12.56
CA ALA A 256 -4.86 -2.22 11.86
C ALA A 256 -3.37 -2.66 11.88
N GLU A 257 -2.45 -1.73 12.17
CA GLU A 257 -1.01 -2.00 12.20
C GLU A 257 -0.49 -2.43 13.59
N PHE A 258 -1.36 -2.46 14.62
CA PHE A 258 -0.96 -2.70 16.00
C PHE A 258 -1.65 -3.92 16.63
N ALA A 259 -0.88 -4.64 17.47
CA ALA A 259 -1.40 -5.76 18.24
C ALA A 259 -2.24 -5.32 19.43
N MET A 260 -1.87 -4.20 20.03
CA MET A 260 -2.54 -3.64 21.19
C MET A 260 -2.63 -2.12 21.07
N VAL A 261 -3.84 -1.61 21.21
CA VAL A 261 -4.11 -0.18 21.23
C VAL A 261 -4.61 0.21 22.61
N CYS A 262 -3.91 1.12 23.26
CA CYS A 262 -4.30 1.69 24.53
C CYS A 262 -4.88 3.09 24.31
N LEU A 263 -6.13 3.28 24.70
CA LEU A 263 -6.80 4.58 24.70
C LEU A 263 -6.75 5.15 26.12
N GLU A 264 -6.17 6.33 26.28
CA GLU A 264 -6.16 7.05 27.56
C GLU A 264 -7.30 8.07 27.61
N GLU A 265 -7.79 8.32 28.82
CA GLU A 265 -8.81 9.37 29.10
C GLU A 265 -10.12 9.18 28.31
N LEU A 266 -10.71 7.99 28.42
CA LEU A 266 -12.07 7.69 27.93
C LEU A 266 -13.13 8.44 28.75
#